data_20f9d5759eb0bc96a0b87f9851682c2b
#
_entry.id   20f9d5759eb0bc96a0b87f9851682c2b
#
_cell.length_a   1.000
_cell.length_b   1.000
_cell.length_c   1.000
_cell.angle_alpha   90.00
_cell.angle_beta   90.00
_cell.angle_gamma   90.00
#
_symmetry.space_group_name_H-M   'P 1'
#
loop_
_entity.id
_entity.type
_entity.pdbx_description
1 polymer ?
#
loop_
_entity_poly.entity_id
_entity_poly.type
_entity_poly.pdbx_seq_one_letter_code
_entity_poly.pdbx_strand_id
1 'polypeptide(L)'
;MITRPTTDALIGDCCRELTEAILPALTDETLRLRLVMTETVLRNAAVRAAHEIAWMREETSALLAYAAEVAARHASEALRDATAAVEASPGEGLHLTEVVERYERAGQAFTAAMVAAQEAGDDDLVAKARELLRDRIATEKEVMATYAVVGR
;
A
#
# COMPACT_ATOMS: atom_id res chain seq x y z
N MET A 1 -9.85 -25.31 -0.84
CA MET A 1 -8.37 -25.42 -1.03
C MET A 1 -8.04 -24.62 -2.27
N ILE A 2 -7.27 -23.54 -2.15
CA ILE A 2 -6.75 -22.81 -3.32
C ILE A 2 -5.67 -23.68 -3.94
N THR A 3 -5.82 -24.02 -5.21
CA THR A 3 -4.83 -24.83 -5.94
C THR A 3 -3.61 -23.99 -6.29
N ARG A 4 -2.42 -24.61 -6.26
CA ARG A 4 -1.22 -23.99 -6.86
C ARG A 4 -1.35 -24.02 -8.39
N PRO A 5 -0.76 -23.04 -9.10
CA PRO A 5 0.06 -21.95 -8.63
C PRO A 5 -0.73 -20.80 -7.97
N THR A 6 -0.03 -19.93 -7.19
CA THR A 6 -0.58 -18.72 -6.61
C THR A 6 -0.81 -17.63 -7.67
N THR A 7 -1.58 -16.58 -7.36
CA THR A 7 -1.91 -15.52 -8.34
C THR A 7 -0.64 -14.79 -8.84
N ASP A 8 0.30 -14.50 -7.95
CA ASP A 8 1.59 -13.90 -8.28
C ASP A 8 2.41 -14.78 -9.23
N ALA A 9 2.44 -16.11 -8.97
CA ALA A 9 3.12 -17.07 -9.83
C ALA A 9 2.48 -17.14 -11.23
N LEU A 10 1.13 -17.15 -11.33
CA LEU A 10 0.42 -17.14 -12.61
C LEU A 10 0.73 -15.87 -13.42
N ILE A 11 0.73 -14.71 -12.77
CA ILE A 11 1.10 -13.45 -13.42
C ILE A 11 2.57 -13.49 -13.86
N GLY A 12 3.46 -14.04 -13.02
CA GLY A 12 4.87 -14.22 -13.36
C GLY A 12 5.09 -15.10 -14.59
N ASP A 13 4.32 -16.18 -14.73
CA ASP A 13 4.37 -17.05 -15.91
C ASP A 13 3.88 -16.32 -17.16
N CYS A 14 2.82 -15.50 -17.07
CA CYS A 14 2.37 -14.65 -18.17
C CYS A 14 3.45 -13.63 -18.58
N CYS A 15 4.11 -12.98 -17.61
CA CYS A 15 5.21 -12.05 -17.89
C CYS A 15 6.37 -12.74 -18.63
N ARG A 16 6.72 -13.96 -18.24
CA ARG A 16 7.75 -14.76 -18.89
C ARG A 16 7.38 -15.05 -20.34
N GLU A 17 6.17 -15.49 -20.60
CA GLU A 17 5.67 -15.75 -21.96
C GLU A 17 5.71 -14.48 -22.83
N LEU A 18 5.30 -13.34 -22.29
CA LEU A 18 5.35 -12.06 -22.98
C LEU A 18 6.77 -11.65 -23.37
N THR A 19 7.76 -11.87 -22.48
CA THR A 19 9.15 -11.44 -22.72
C THR A 19 9.97 -12.43 -23.51
N GLU A 20 9.76 -13.74 -23.33
CA GLU A 20 10.60 -14.78 -23.94
C GLU A 20 10.06 -15.26 -25.30
N ALA A 21 8.74 -15.29 -25.47
CA ALA A 21 8.13 -15.79 -26.70
C ALA A 21 7.55 -14.66 -27.58
N ILE A 22 6.80 -13.73 -27.02
CA ILE A 22 6.07 -12.74 -27.82
C ILE A 22 6.95 -11.56 -28.21
N LEU A 23 7.69 -10.97 -27.26
CA LEU A 23 8.52 -9.78 -27.52
C LEU A 23 9.56 -9.98 -28.63
N PRO A 24 10.26 -11.13 -28.74
CA PRO A 24 11.20 -11.36 -29.84
C PRO A 24 10.53 -11.49 -31.22
N ALA A 25 9.27 -11.92 -31.24
CA ALA A 25 8.53 -12.09 -32.49
C ALA A 25 7.93 -10.79 -33.05
N LEU A 26 7.87 -9.73 -32.24
CA LEU A 26 7.37 -8.43 -32.67
C LEU A 26 8.45 -7.66 -33.43
N THR A 27 8.09 -7.17 -34.62
CA THR A 27 8.96 -6.33 -35.46
C THR A 27 8.60 -4.84 -35.36
N ASP A 28 7.38 -4.50 -34.94
CA ASP A 28 6.93 -3.13 -34.74
C ASP A 28 7.40 -2.58 -33.39
N GLU A 29 8.23 -1.54 -33.43
CA GLU A 29 8.81 -0.91 -32.22
C GLU A 29 7.74 -0.33 -31.29
N THR A 30 6.62 0.18 -31.81
CA THR A 30 5.53 0.72 -31.01
C THR A 30 4.84 -0.40 -30.24
N LEU A 31 4.61 -1.55 -30.88
CA LEU A 31 4.04 -2.73 -30.21
C LEU A 31 5.01 -3.32 -29.19
N ARG A 32 6.32 -3.34 -29.50
CA ARG A 32 7.35 -3.79 -28.56
C ARG A 32 7.32 -2.93 -27.29
N LEU A 33 7.32 -1.60 -27.43
CA LEU A 33 7.25 -0.68 -26.28
C LEU A 33 5.99 -0.88 -25.46
N ARG A 34 4.83 -1.00 -26.10
CA ARG A 34 3.55 -1.26 -25.41
C ARG A 34 3.60 -2.57 -24.63
N LEU A 35 4.18 -3.62 -25.19
CA LEU A 35 4.28 -4.92 -24.53
C LEU A 35 5.19 -4.83 -23.30
N VAL A 36 6.33 -4.16 -23.40
CA VAL A 36 7.24 -3.94 -22.26
C VAL A 36 6.55 -3.16 -21.14
N MET A 37 5.79 -2.10 -21.50
CA MET A 37 5.00 -1.35 -20.49
C MET A 37 3.93 -2.22 -19.83
N THR A 38 3.23 -3.03 -20.60
CA THR A 38 2.19 -3.95 -20.10
C THR A 38 2.81 -4.99 -19.16
N GLU A 39 3.93 -5.56 -19.54
CA GLU A 39 4.67 -6.54 -18.74
C GLU A 39 5.13 -5.93 -17.42
N THR A 40 5.63 -4.70 -17.43
CA THR A 40 5.99 -3.96 -16.21
C THR A 40 4.80 -3.78 -15.26
N VAL A 41 3.62 -3.42 -15.78
CA VAL A 41 2.40 -3.32 -14.98
C VAL A 41 2.02 -4.67 -14.38
N LEU A 42 2.12 -5.75 -15.14
CA LEU A 42 1.82 -7.10 -14.66
C LEU A 42 2.81 -7.55 -13.57
N ARG A 43 4.10 -7.25 -13.68
CA ARG A 43 5.07 -7.53 -12.59
C ARG A 43 4.71 -6.84 -11.30
N ASN A 44 4.31 -5.56 -11.36
CA ASN A 44 3.86 -4.85 -10.18
C ASN A 44 2.58 -5.46 -9.60
N ALA A 45 1.65 -5.86 -10.46
CA ALA A 45 0.43 -6.55 -10.02
C ALA A 45 0.76 -7.90 -9.33
N ALA A 46 1.77 -8.64 -9.79
CA ALA A 46 2.24 -9.86 -9.14
C ALA A 46 2.76 -9.59 -7.72
N VAL A 47 3.62 -8.56 -7.56
CA VAL A 47 4.15 -8.17 -6.24
C VAL A 47 2.99 -7.76 -5.31
N ARG A 48 2.05 -6.93 -5.80
CA ARG A 48 0.88 -6.53 -5.02
C ARG A 48 0.00 -7.73 -4.65
N ALA A 49 -0.26 -8.64 -5.58
CA ALA A 49 -1.06 -9.84 -5.32
C ALA A 49 -0.47 -10.71 -4.20
N ALA A 50 0.87 -10.72 -4.04
CA ALA A 50 1.54 -11.46 -2.99
C ALA A 50 1.50 -10.75 -1.62
N HIS A 51 1.50 -9.40 -1.59
CA HIS A 51 1.84 -8.65 -0.37
C HIS A 51 0.81 -7.59 0.04
N GLU A 52 -0.08 -7.14 -0.84
CA GLU A 52 -0.94 -5.96 -0.66
C GLU A 52 -1.76 -6.02 0.65
N ILE A 53 -2.38 -7.15 0.96
CA ILE A 53 -3.18 -7.31 2.18
C ILE A 53 -2.29 -7.24 3.43
N ALA A 54 -1.12 -7.89 3.41
CA ALA A 54 -0.20 -7.88 4.54
C ALA A 54 0.31 -6.46 4.82
N TRP A 55 0.77 -5.75 3.80
CA TRP A 55 1.26 -4.38 3.92
C TRP A 55 0.19 -3.42 4.44
N MET A 56 -1.03 -3.46 3.89
CA MET A 56 -2.12 -2.60 4.38
C MET A 56 -2.46 -2.90 5.84
N ARG A 57 -2.41 -4.15 6.27
CA ARG A 57 -2.68 -4.52 7.68
C ARG A 57 -1.58 -4.06 8.63
N GLU A 58 -0.32 -4.24 8.23
CA GLU A 58 0.83 -3.78 9.00
C GLU A 58 0.82 -2.26 9.15
N GLU A 59 0.60 -1.54 8.05
CA GLU A 59 0.50 -0.08 8.08
C GLU A 59 -0.72 0.39 8.88
N THR A 60 -1.89 -0.24 8.72
CA THR A 60 -3.08 0.05 9.55
C THR A 60 -2.76 -0.03 11.04
N SER A 61 -2.06 -1.08 11.45
CA SER A 61 -1.69 -1.27 12.85
C SER A 61 -0.75 -0.16 13.34
N ALA A 62 0.23 0.24 12.54
CA ALA A 62 1.16 1.31 12.87
C ALA A 62 0.45 2.69 12.95
N LEU A 63 -0.44 2.98 12.00
CA LEU A 63 -1.22 4.23 11.99
C LEU A 63 -2.15 4.33 13.21
N LEU A 64 -2.82 3.24 13.58
CA LEU A 64 -3.69 3.20 14.76
C LEU A 64 -2.92 3.27 16.07
N ALA A 65 -1.74 2.64 16.16
CA ALA A 65 -0.89 2.78 17.33
C ALA A 65 -0.44 4.23 17.55
N TYR A 66 -0.09 4.94 16.48
CA TYR A 66 0.22 6.37 16.53
C TYR A 66 -1.01 7.19 16.96
N ALA A 67 -2.17 6.94 16.36
CA ALA A 67 -3.41 7.64 16.72
C ALA A 67 -3.77 7.45 18.20
N ALA A 68 -3.62 6.24 18.74
CA ALA A 68 -3.83 5.95 20.15
C ALA A 68 -2.82 6.68 21.08
N GLU A 69 -1.55 6.77 20.67
CA GLU A 69 -0.54 7.52 21.42
C GLU A 69 -0.86 9.01 21.49
N VAL A 70 -1.30 9.62 20.36
CA VAL A 70 -1.73 11.02 20.33
C VAL A 70 -2.97 11.21 21.20
N ALA A 71 -3.99 10.34 21.09
CA ALA A 71 -5.22 10.43 21.89
C ALA A 71 -4.97 10.32 23.40
N ALA A 72 -3.92 9.60 23.81
CA ALA A 72 -3.52 9.49 25.22
C ALA A 72 -2.90 10.79 25.78
N ARG A 73 -2.34 11.64 24.93
CA ARG A 73 -1.67 12.89 25.32
C ARG A 73 -2.52 14.13 25.05
N HIS A 74 -3.31 14.11 23.98
CA HIS A 74 -4.03 15.29 23.47
C HIS A 74 -5.50 14.97 23.21
N ALA A 75 -6.40 15.75 23.80
CA ALA A 75 -7.82 15.64 23.54
C ALA A 75 -8.16 16.28 22.17
N SER A 76 -8.73 15.48 21.27
CA SER A 76 -9.22 15.94 19.96
C SER A 76 -10.53 15.23 19.64
N GLU A 77 -11.58 16.03 19.35
CA GLU A 77 -12.88 15.48 18.95
C GLU A 77 -12.78 14.78 17.59
N ALA A 78 -12.11 15.43 16.63
CA ALA A 78 -11.89 14.86 15.30
C ALA A 78 -11.14 13.53 15.33
N LEU A 79 -10.13 13.39 16.20
CA LEU A 79 -9.39 12.15 16.39
C LEU A 79 -10.29 11.06 17.01
N ARG A 80 -11.09 11.40 18.00
CA ARG A 80 -12.03 10.46 18.63
C ARG A 80 -13.05 9.94 17.63
N ASP A 81 -13.64 10.81 16.82
CA ASP A 81 -14.62 10.45 15.81
C ASP A 81 -14.01 9.58 14.71
N ALA A 82 -12.79 9.91 14.26
CA ALA A 82 -12.06 9.11 13.28
C ALA A 82 -11.71 7.71 13.81
N THR A 83 -11.29 7.60 15.08
CA THR A 83 -11.01 6.29 15.71
C THR A 83 -12.29 5.46 15.89
N ALA A 84 -13.39 6.07 16.29
CA ALA A 84 -14.69 5.40 16.38
C ALA A 84 -15.14 4.86 15.01
N ALA A 85 -14.90 5.60 13.93
CA ALA A 85 -15.19 5.15 12.57
C ALA A 85 -14.35 3.92 12.16
N VAL A 86 -13.10 3.80 12.63
CA VAL A 86 -12.29 2.59 12.42
C VAL A 86 -12.87 1.40 13.18
N GLU A 87 -13.28 1.59 14.43
CA GLU A 87 -13.89 0.52 15.25
C GLU A 87 -15.21 0.01 14.65
N ALA A 88 -15.97 0.90 14.02
CA ALA A 88 -17.21 0.56 13.32
C ALA A 88 -17.00 -0.10 11.95
N SER A 89 -15.75 -0.20 11.45
CA SER A 89 -15.46 -0.87 10.17
C SER A 89 -15.60 -2.39 10.29
N PRO A 90 -15.87 -3.10 9.17
CA PRO A 90 -15.82 -4.55 9.14
C PRO A 90 -14.52 -5.05 9.76
N GLY A 91 -14.61 -6.14 10.49
CA GLY A 91 -13.54 -6.63 11.34
C GLY A 91 -12.26 -7.05 10.60
N GLU A 92 -11.50 -7.97 11.21
CA GLU A 92 -10.19 -8.42 10.74
C GLU A 92 -10.25 -9.42 9.57
N GLY A 93 -11.24 -9.26 8.67
CA GLY A 93 -11.36 -10.08 7.46
C GLY A 93 -10.11 -10.03 6.57
N LEU A 94 -10.01 -11.00 5.66
CA LEU A 94 -8.95 -11.07 4.64
C LEU A 94 -9.48 -10.69 3.24
N HIS A 95 -10.74 -10.28 3.15
CA HIS A 95 -11.27 -9.77 1.89
C HIS A 95 -10.67 -8.41 1.59
N LEU A 96 -10.11 -8.26 0.40
CA LEU A 96 -9.41 -7.04 0.01
C LEU A 96 -10.25 -5.78 0.22
N THR A 97 -11.55 -5.84 -0.08
CA THR A 97 -12.47 -4.70 0.12
C THR A 97 -12.56 -4.25 1.58
N GLU A 98 -12.63 -5.22 2.52
CA GLU A 98 -12.68 -4.92 3.95
C GLU A 98 -11.35 -4.37 4.46
N VAL A 99 -10.25 -4.93 3.97
CA VAL A 99 -8.90 -4.45 4.32
C VAL A 99 -8.68 -3.03 3.82
N VAL A 100 -9.07 -2.72 2.58
CA VAL A 100 -8.98 -1.38 1.99
C VAL A 100 -9.83 -0.38 2.78
N GLU A 101 -11.07 -0.71 3.09
CA GLU A 101 -11.97 0.17 3.85
C GLU A 101 -11.39 0.51 5.23
N ARG A 102 -10.88 -0.49 5.94
CA ARG A 102 -10.25 -0.29 7.25
C ARG A 102 -8.96 0.53 7.15
N TYR A 103 -8.16 0.27 6.13
CA TYR A 103 -6.92 1.01 5.86
C TYR A 103 -7.19 2.50 5.57
N GLU A 104 -8.21 2.81 4.76
CA GLU A 104 -8.62 4.19 4.48
C GLU A 104 -9.07 4.93 5.75
N ARG A 105 -9.85 4.27 6.60
CA ARG A 105 -10.29 4.85 7.88
C ARG A 105 -9.13 5.04 8.85
N ALA A 106 -8.18 4.11 8.90
CA ALA A 106 -6.96 4.28 9.69
C ALA A 106 -6.11 5.47 9.19
N GLY A 107 -6.06 5.70 7.88
CA GLY A 107 -5.44 6.88 7.29
C GLY A 107 -6.11 8.18 7.71
N GLN A 108 -7.44 8.19 7.83
CA GLN A 108 -8.19 9.35 8.35
C GLN A 108 -7.88 9.60 9.83
N ALA A 109 -7.85 8.54 10.65
CA ALA A 109 -7.49 8.63 12.05
C ALA A 109 -6.04 9.14 12.25
N PHE A 110 -5.11 8.65 11.44
CA PHE A 110 -3.73 9.14 11.42
C PHE A 110 -3.66 10.63 11.07
N THR A 111 -4.41 11.07 10.07
CA THR A 111 -4.45 12.50 9.66
C THR A 111 -4.99 13.36 10.80
N ALA A 112 -6.09 12.95 11.44
CA ALA A 112 -6.66 13.67 12.59
C ALA A 112 -5.68 13.72 13.78
N ALA A 113 -4.97 12.61 14.05
CA ALA A 113 -3.93 12.54 15.06
C ALA A 113 -2.76 13.48 14.76
N MET A 114 -2.28 13.51 13.51
CA MET A 114 -1.18 14.40 13.11
C MET A 114 -1.56 15.87 13.27
N VAL A 115 -2.79 16.26 12.91
CA VAL A 115 -3.29 17.62 13.13
C VAL A 115 -3.34 17.94 14.63
N ALA A 116 -3.88 17.06 15.47
CA ALA A 116 -3.93 17.25 16.91
C ALA A 116 -2.55 17.42 17.55
N ALA A 117 -1.56 16.61 17.12
CA ALA A 117 -0.18 16.72 17.57
C ALA A 117 0.47 18.06 17.16
N GLN A 118 0.20 18.52 15.92
CA GLN A 118 0.70 19.82 15.42
C GLN A 118 0.08 21.00 16.18
N GLU A 119 -1.24 20.99 16.41
CA GLU A 119 -1.95 22.03 17.15
C GLU A 119 -1.49 22.11 18.61
N ALA A 120 -1.13 20.95 19.20
CA ALA A 120 -0.56 20.89 20.54
C ALA A 120 0.93 21.27 20.63
N GLY A 121 1.62 21.43 19.51
CA GLY A 121 3.06 21.72 19.47
C GLY A 121 3.92 20.55 19.96
N ASP A 122 3.43 19.30 19.86
CA ASP A 122 4.18 18.09 20.29
C ASP A 122 5.12 17.64 19.17
N ASP A 123 6.33 18.22 19.18
CA ASP A 123 7.35 17.98 18.16
C ASP A 123 7.77 16.49 18.07
N ASP A 124 7.75 15.77 19.19
CA ASP A 124 8.10 14.36 19.21
C ASP A 124 7.07 13.51 18.46
N LEU A 125 5.79 13.76 18.66
CA LEU A 125 4.71 13.10 17.91
C LEU A 125 4.72 13.49 16.44
N VAL A 126 5.00 14.76 16.12
CA VAL A 126 5.14 15.21 14.73
C VAL A 126 6.33 14.52 14.04
N ALA A 127 7.46 14.36 14.72
CA ALA A 127 8.62 13.63 14.19
C ALA A 127 8.27 12.16 13.92
N LYS A 128 7.58 11.50 14.84
CA LYS A 128 7.12 10.11 14.71
C LYS A 128 6.17 9.92 13.53
N ALA A 129 5.22 10.85 13.31
CA ALA A 129 4.36 10.83 12.14
C ALA A 129 5.15 10.90 10.82
N ARG A 130 6.19 11.74 10.78
CA ARG A 130 7.07 11.85 9.60
C ARG A 130 7.86 10.57 9.34
N GLU A 131 8.25 9.83 10.38
CA GLU A 131 8.90 8.52 10.22
C GLU A 131 7.95 7.51 9.59
N LEU A 132 6.73 7.39 10.09
CA LEU A 132 5.70 6.51 9.50
C LEU A 132 5.44 6.82 8.02
N LEU A 133 5.38 8.11 7.65
CA LEU A 133 5.24 8.51 6.24
C LEU A 133 6.47 8.16 5.39
N ARG A 134 7.68 8.20 5.95
CA ARG A 134 8.90 7.78 5.23
C ARG A 134 8.91 6.28 4.99
N ASP A 135 8.50 5.48 5.99
CA ASP A 135 8.41 4.03 5.88
C ASP A 135 7.40 3.62 4.80
N ARG A 136 6.24 4.27 4.77
CA ARG A 136 5.26 4.10 3.70
C ARG A 136 5.84 4.39 2.32
N ILE A 137 6.52 5.54 2.16
CA ILE A 137 7.17 5.91 0.90
C ILE A 137 8.25 4.88 0.51
N ALA A 138 8.98 4.31 1.48
CA ALA A 138 9.97 3.28 1.21
C ALA A 138 9.31 2.00 0.66
N THR A 139 8.23 1.53 1.28
CA THR A 139 7.46 0.38 0.80
C THR A 139 6.87 0.63 -0.60
N GLU A 140 6.28 1.81 -0.83
CA GLU A 140 5.78 2.17 -2.16
C GLU A 140 6.89 2.17 -3.22
N LYS A 141 8.10 2.64 -2.88
CA LYS A 141 9.25 2.61 -3.79
C LYS A 141 9.70 1.19 -4.12
N GLU A 142 9.64 0.25 -3.18
CA GLU A 142 9.96 -1.15 -3.47
C GLU A 142 8.99 -1.74 -4.50
N VAL A 143 7.70 -1.48 -4.35
CA VAL A 143 6.68 -1.88 -5.33
C VAL A 143 6.92 -1.21 -6.68
N MET A 144 7.27 0.08 -6.68
CA MET A 144 7.48 0.90 -7.88
C MET A 144 8.87 0.72 -8.51
N ALA A 145 9.83 0.10 -7.82
CA ALA A 145 11.22 -0.03 -8.28
C ALA A 145 11.34 -0.70 -9.67
N THR A 146 10.37 -1.54 -10.03
CA THR A 146 10.25 -2.15 -11.35
C THR A 146 9.95 -1.15 -12.47
N TYR A 147 9.39 0.03 -12.17
CA TYR A 147 9.13 1.08 -13.17
C TYR A 147 10.39 1.90 -13.55
N ALA A 148 11.40 1.94 -12.70
CA ALA A 148 12.59 2.75 -12.91
C ALA A 148 13.49 2.26 -14.06
N VAL A 149 13.27 1.04 -14.54
CA VAL A 149 14.12 0.39 -15.58
C VAL A 149 13.68 0.73 -17.01
N VAL A 150 12.44 1.24 -17.20
CA VAL A 150 11.87 1.47 -18.54
C VAL A 150 12.26 2.84 -19.13
N GLY A 151 12.91 3.70 -18.35
CA GLY A 151 13.28 5.07 -18.73
C GLY A 151 14.78 5.34 -18.95
N ARG A 152 15.61 4.32 -19.13
CA ARG A 152 17.06 4.49 -19.45
C ARG A 152 17.44 3.74 -20.70
#